data_7a4449660b76add58d80fd8f0e3057cb
#
_entry.id   7a4449660b76add58d80fd8f0e3057cb
#
_cell.length_a   1.000
_cell.length_b   1.000
_cell.length_c   1.000
_cell.angle_alpha   90.00
_cell.angle_beta   90.00
_cell.angle_gamma   90.00
#
_symmetry.space_group_name_H-M   'P 1'
#
loop_
_entity.id
_entity.type
_entity.pdbx_description
1 polymer ?
#
loop_
_entity_poly.entity_id
_entity_poly.type
_entity_poly.pdbx_seq_one_letter_code
_entity_poly.pdbx_strand_id
1 'polypeptide(L)'
;MTKLNEKEIISIFQKKLENHRFVSEDVEIFRIGKTNCVTKVDTLVESTDIPPGMKLKDAARKSVVACVSDFASKGVKPLYGMISITIPKKFSKLKITDLAIGLGKAAKEFDLRFIGGDTNEGKELVIQVSLFGS
;
A
#
# COMPACT_ATOMS: atom_id res chain seq x y z
N MET A 1 -7.12 -17.83 12.82
CA MET A 1 -7.43 -16.39 12.95
C MET A 1 -7.15 -15.95 14.38
N THR A 2 -6.46 -14.84 14.53
CA THR A 2 -6.15 -14.31 15.85
C THR A 2 -7.36 -13.61 16.48
N LYS A 3 -7.50 -13.70 17.80
CA LYS A 3 -8.49 -12.95 18.58
C LYS A 3 -7.93 -11.61 19.10
N LEU A 4 -6.69 -11.31 18.78
CA LEU A 4 -6.04 -10.07 19.19
C LEU A 4 -6.56 -8.90 18.36
N ASN A 5 -6.73 -7.74 18.99
CA ASN A 5 -7.05 -6.52 18.26
C ASN A 5 -5.76 -5.88 17.74
N GLU A 6 -5.91 -4.84 16.91
CA GLU A 6 -4.78 -4.15 16.29
C GLU A 6 -3.79 -3.60 17.33
N LYS A 7 -4.28 -2.99 18.41
CA LYS A 7 -3.44 -2.43 19.48
C LYS A 7 -2.57 -3.50 20.12
N GLU A 8 -3.14 -4.66 20.39
CA GLU A 8 -2.43 -5.79 20.99
C GLU A 8 -1.35 -6.30 20.07
N ILE A 9 -1.65 -6.39 18.77
CA ILE A 9 -0.68 -6.83 17.76
C ILE A 9 0.47 -5.84 17.68
N ILE A 10 0.19 -4.54 17.58
CA ILE A 10 1.19 -3.49 17.51
C ILE A 10 2.08 -3.52 18.76
N SER A 11 1.48 -3.71 19.93
CA SER A 11 2.22 -3.79 21.19
C SER A 11 3.25 -4.93 21.19
N ILE A 12 2.90 -6.08 20.62
CA ILE A 12 3.83 -7.20 20.47
C ILE A 12 5.01 -6.81 19.60
N PHE A 13 4.74 -6.15 18.46
CA PHE A 13 5.79 -5.69 17.55
C PHE A 13 6.69 -4.64 18.20
N GLN A 14 6.11 -3.65 18.88
CA GLN A 14 6.88 -2.64 19.60
C GLN A 14 7.88 -3.27 20.56
N LYS A 15 7.43 -4.27 21.32
CA LYS A 15 8.24 -4.96 22.30
C LYS A 15 9.38 -5.75 21.66
N LYS A 16 9.06 -6.52 20.63
CA LYS A 16 10.03 -7.39 19.97
C LYS A 16 11.01 -6.64 19.07
N LEU A 17 10.57 -5.54 18.48
CA LEU A 17 11.43 -4.67 17.69
C LEU A 17 12.17 -3.65 18.55
N GLU A 18 11.87 -3.62 19.85
CA GLU A 18 12.45 -2.65 20.79
C GLU A 18 12.26 -1.21 20.33
N ASN A 19 11.06 -0.93 19.79
CA ASN A 19 10.74 0.36 19.20
C ASN A 19 9.37 0.86 19.67
N HIS A 20 9.36 1.76 20.62
CA HIS A 20 8.13 2.34 21.17
C HIS A 20 7.42 3.24 20.17
N ARG A 21 8.11 3.70 19.13
CA ARG A 21 7.54 4.55 18.07
C ARG A 21 6.92 3.75 16.93
N PHE A 22 6.99 2.43 17.01
CA PHE A 22 6.32 1.58 16.03
C PHE A 22 4.82 1.65 16.30
N VAL A 23 4.15 2.56 15.59
CA VAL A 23 2.71 2.82 15.70
C VAL A 23 2.10 2.91 14.31
N SER A 24 0.77 2.74 14.25
CA SER A 24 0.05 2.91 13.00
C SER A 24 -0.34 4.38 12.86
N GLU A 25 0.46 5.14 12.15
CA GLU A 25 0.22 6.56 11.87
C GLU A 25 -0.30 6.72 10.43
N ASP A 26 -0.83 7.91 10.13
CA ASP A 26 -1.23 8.23 8.74
C ASP A 26 -0.01 8.16 7.83
N VAL A 27 1.08 8.77 8.25
CA VAL A 27 2.37 8.68 7.55
C VAL A 27 3.48 8.59 8.57
N GLU A 28 4.62 8.05 8.15
CA GLU A 28 5.83 8.01 8.96
C GLU A 28 6.82 9.04 8.43
N ILE A 29 7.49 9.74 9.34
CA ILE A 29 8.47 10.78 9.01
C ILE A 29 9.83 10.37 9.54
N PHE A 30 10.85 10.42 8.68
CA PHE A 30 12.21 10.08 9.06
C PHE A 30 13.21 10.93 8.27
N ARG A 31 14.46 10.88 8.64
CA ARG A 31 15.50 11.67 7.98
C ARG A 31 16.55 10.78 7.36
N ILE A 32 16.98 11.16 6.17
CA ILE A 32 18.17 10.62 5.53
C ILE A 32 19.12 11.80 5.31
N GLY A 33 20.21 11.84 6.08
CA GLY A 33 21.07 13.01 6.09
C GLY A 33 20.32 14.24 6.57
N LYS A 34 20.23 15.26 5.72
CA LYS A 34 19.52 16.51 6.01
C LYS A 34 18.10 16.53 5.43
N THR A 35 17.70 15.47 4.74
CA THR A 35 16.40 15.42 4.05
C THR A 35 15.36 14.76 4.94
N ASN A 36 14.25 15.43 5.16
CA ASN A 36 13.08 14.83 5.78
C ASN A 36 12.35 13.98 4.74
N CYS A 37 12.10 12.74 5.07
CA CYS A 37 11.41 11.80 4.21
C CYS A 37 10.08 11.42 4.83
N VAL A 38 9.06 11.27 4.00
CA VAL A 38 7.73 10.86 4.42
C VAL A 38 7.40 9.57 3.69
N THR A 39 6.88 8.59 4.41
CA THR A 39 6.51 7.30 3.82
C THR A 39 5.22 6.77 4.41
N LYS A 40 4.55 5.93 3.64
CA LYS A 40 3.34 5.22 4.06
C LYS A 40 3.29 3.89 3.33
N VAL A 41 2.86 2.86 4.02
CA VAL A 41 2.53 1.58 3.40
C VAL A 41 1.09 1.23 3.74
N ASP A 42 0.37 0.73 2.75
CA ASP A 42 -1.00 0.26 2.94
C ASP A 42 -1.21 -1.02 2.15
N THR A 43 -2.06 -1.90 2.65
CA THR A 43 -2.31 -3.21 2.06
C THR A 43 -3.79 -3.37 1.78
N LEU A 44 -4.10 -3.79 0.55
CA LEU A 44 -5.46 -4.11 0.12
C LEU A 44 -5.54 -5.62 -0.07
N VAL A 45 -6.44 -6.27 0.66
CA VAL A 45 -6.64 -7.72 0.63
C VAL A 45 -8.00 -8.00 -0.03
N GLU A 46 -8.00 -8.84 -1.06
CA GLU A 46 -9.19 -9.10 -1.88
C GLU A 46 -10.42 -9.47 -1.05
N SER A 47 -10.29 -10.46 -0.17
CA SER A 47 -11.42 -10.96 0.61
C SER A 47 -12.03 -9.94 1.57
N THR A 48 -11.24 -8.96 2.00
CA THR A 48 -11.65 -7.97 3.00
C THR A 48 -11.99 -6.62 2.38
N ASP A 49 -11.26 -6.22 1.33
CA ASP A 49 -11.26 -4.84 0.85
C ASP A 49 -11.86 -4.66 -0.54
N ILE A 50 -12.07 -5.75 -1.29
CA ILE A 50 -12.63 -5.68 -2.64
C ILE A 50 -14.05 -6.26 -2.61
N PRO A 51 -15.07 -5.39 -2.62
CA PRO A 51 -16.46 -5.89 -2.62
C PRO A 51 -16.78 -6.61 -3.94
N PRO A 52 -17.73 -7.56 -3.91
CA PRO A 52 -18.16 -8.26 -5.12
C PRO A 52 -18.60 -7.26 -6.19
N GLY A 53 -18.20 -7.50 -7.43
CA GLY A 53 -18.56 -6.66 -8.57
C GLY A 53 -17.63 -5.47 -8.82
N MET A 54 -16.69 -5.19 -7.93
CA MET A 54 -15.71 -4.14 -8.17
C MET A 54 -14.72 -4.60 -9.24
N LYS A 55 -14.48 -3.75 -10.23
CA LYS A 55 -13.50 -4.02 -11.28
C LYS A 55 -12.10 -3.99 -10.72
N LEU A 56 -11.20 -4.83 -11.24
CA LEU A 56 -9.82 -4.91 -10.76
C LEU A 56 -9.06 -3.59 -10.92
N LYS A 57 -9.31 -2.87 -12.02
CA LYS A 57 -8.69 -1.54 -12.21
C LYS A 57 -9.13 -0.54 -11.15
N ASP A 58 -10.38 -0.65 -10.67
CA ASP A 58 -10.89 0.22 -9.60
C ASP A 58 -10.30 -0.19 -8.25
N ALA A 59 -10.13 -1.48 -8.01
CA ALA A 59 -9.44 -1.98 -6.82
C ALA A 59 -7.98 -1.51 -6.79
N ALA A 60 -7.31 -1.56 -7.94
CA ALA A 60 -5.94 -1.07 -8.08
C ALA A 60 -5.85 0.42 -7.75
N ARG A 61 -6.79 1.23 -8.27
CA ARG A 61 -6.84 2.66 -7.96
C ARG A 61 -7.10 2.89 -6.47
N LYS A 62 -8.01 2.13 -5.89
CA LYS A 62 -8.33 2.22 -4.45
C LYS A 62 -7.09 2.02 -3.59
N SER A 63 -6.22 1.07 -3.95
CA SER A 63 -4.99 0.79 -3.21
C SER A 63 -4.03 1.98 -3.18
N VAL A 64 -3.98 2.74 -4.28
CA VAL A 64 -3.13 3.94 -4.39
C VAL A 64 -3.77 5.12 -3.65
N VAL A 65 -5.07 5.32 -3.84
CA VAL A 65 -5.82 6.43 -3.22
C VAL A 65 -5.72 6.39 -1.70
N ALA A 66 -5.77 5.20 -1.10
CA ALA A 66 -5.65 5.04 0.34
C ALA A 66 -4.36 5.66 0.88
N CYS A 67 -3.22 5.39 0.22
CA CYS A 67 -1.94 5.98 0.60
C CYS A 67 -1.86 7.48 0.29
N VAL A 68 -2.32 7.88 -0.88
CA VAL A 68 -2.29 9.30 -1.30
C VAL A 68 -3.10 10.16 -0.35
N SER A 69 -4.25 9.66 0.09
CA SER A 69 -5.12 10.36 1.05
C SER A 69 -4.39 10.67 2.35
N ASP A 70 -3.63 9.72 2.86
CA ASP A 70 -2.88 9.90 4.10
C ASP A 70 -1.77 10.96 3.94
N PHE A 71 -1.12 11.00 2.78
CA PHE A 71 -0.15 12.05 2.45
C PHE A 71 -0.84 13.42 2.40
N ALA A 72 -1.98 13.48 1.73
CA ALA A 72 -2.74 14.74 1.58
C ALA A 72 -3.18 15.30 2.93
N SER A 73 -3.56 14.44 3.87
CA SER A 73 -3.96 14.87 5.22
C SER A 73 -2.83 15.56 5.98
N LYS A 74 -1.58 15.30 5.60
CA LYS A 74 -0.39 15.92 6.20
C LYS A 74 0.19 17.04 5.31
N GLY A 75 -0.48 17.38 4.22
CA GLY A 75 0.00 18.42 3.30
C GLY A 75 1.26 18.04 2.53
N VAL A 76 1.52 16.75 2.37
CA VAL A 76 2.70 16.25 1.68
C VAL A 76 2.28 15.59 0.37
N LYS A 77 3.07 15.81 -0.68
CA LYS A 77 2.84 15.20 -1.98
C LYS A 77 3.74 13.97 -2.12
N PRO A 78 3.18 12.79 -2.47
CA PRO A 78 4.00 11.64 -2.77
C PRO A 78 4.72 11.85 -4.10
N LEU A 79 5.96 11.38 -4.18
CA LEU A 79 6.80 11.50 -5.38
C LEU A 79 7.05 10.15 -6.03
N TYR A 80 7.33 9.15 -5.22
CA TYR A 80 7.67 7.81 -5.67
C TYR A 80 6.85 6.77 -4.95
N GLY A 81 6.69 5.61 -5.57
CA GLY A 81 6.03 4.48 -4.95
C GLY A 81 6.68 3.16 -5.31
N MET A 82 6.36 2.16 -4.52
CA MET A 82 6.69 0.76 -4.77
C MET A 82 5.44 -0.07 -4.59
N ILE A 83 5.32 -1.14 -5.35
CA ILE A 83 4.16 -2.02 -5.32
C ILE A 83 4.61 -3.44 -5.06
N SER A 84 4.04 -4.07 -4.03
CA SER A 84 4.14 -5.51 -3.85
C SER A 84 2.78 -6.11 -4.15
N ILE A 85 2.74 -7.10 -5.01
CA ILE A 85 1.48 -7.69 -5.44
C ILE A 85 1.55 -9.21 -5.36
N THR A 86 0.52 -9.80 -4.73
CA THR A 86 0.32 -11.23 -4.66
C THR A 86 -0.85 -11.57 -5.56
N ILE A 87 -0.63 -12.46 -6.53
CA ILE A 87 -1.61 -12.76 -7.57
C ILE A 87 -2.01 -14.23 -7.50
N PRO A 88 -3.31 -14.54 -7.48
CA PRO A 88 -3.76 -15.94 -7.58
C PRO A 88 -3.34 -16.55 -8.90
N LYS A 89 -2.95 -17.81 -8.84
CA LYS A 89 -2.56 -18.59 -10.03
C LYS A 89 -3.61 -18.60 -11.14
N LYS A 90 -4.88 -18.56 -10.75
CA LYS A 90 -6.02 -18.58 -11.67
C LYS A 90 -6.23 -17.27 -12.43
N PHE A 91 -5.57 -16.19 -12.06
CA PHE A 91 -5.75 -14.91 -12.74
C PHE A 91 -5.24 -14.99 -14.17
N SER A 92 -6.09 -14.56 -15.11
CA SER A 92 -5.74 -14.49 -16.52
C SER A 92 -4.85 -13.28 -16.82
N LYS A 93 -4.21 -13.32 -17.98
CA LYS A 93 -3.45 -12.17 -18.47
C LYS A 93 -4.31 -10.91 -18.53
N LEU A 94 -5.58 -11.07 -18.91
CA LEU A 94 -6.53 -9.94 -18.99
C LEU A 94 -6.75 -9.31 -17.61
N LYS A 95 -6.95 -10.13 -16.59
CA LYS A 95 -7.12 -9.62 -15.21
C LYS A 95 -5.89 -8.89 -14.70
N ILE A 96 -4.71 -9.44 -14.96
CA ILE A 96 -3.44 -8.83 -14.57
C ILE A 96 -3.24 -7.50 -15.31
N THR A 97 -3.57 -7.47 -16.60
CA THR A 97 -3.50 -6.24 -17.40
C THR A 97 -4.44 -5.17 -16.86
N ASP A 98 -5.64 -5.56 -16.43
CA ASP A 98 -6.61 -4.64 -15.84
C ASP A 98 -6.07 -3.98 -14.56
N LEU A 99 -5.43 -4.78 -13.71
CA LEU A 99 -4.76 -4.26 -12.51
C LEU A 99 -3.67 -3.24 -12.88
N ALA A 100 -2.84 -3.59 -13.86
CA ALA A 100 -1.76 -2.73 -14.32
C ALA A 100 -2.28 -1.41 -14.89
N ILE A 101 -3.37 -1.45 -15.64
CA ILE A 101 -4.03 -0.26 -16.18
C ILE A 101 -4.50 0.66 -15.03
N GLY A 102 -5.14 0.08 -14.02
CA GLY A 102 -5.61 0.84 -12.87
C GLY A 102 -4.48 1.52 -12.10
N LEU A 103 -3.40 0.79 -11.87
CA LEU A 103 -2.22 1.34 -11.19
C LEU A 103 -1.55 2.44 -12.02
N GLY A 104 -1.43 2.25 -13.32
CA GLY A 104 -0.84 3.24 -14.23
C GLY A 104 -1.66 4.53 -14.31
N LYS A 105 -2.98 4.41 -14.37
CA LYS A 105 -3.87 5.58 -14.35
C LYS A 105 -3.76 6.35 -13.04
N ALA A 106 -3.72 5.65 -11.92
CA ALA A 106 -3.57 6.28 -10.61
C ALA A 106 -2.23 7.01 -10.50
N ALA A 107 -1.16 6.41 -11.00
CA ALA A 107 0.15 7.05 -11.01
C ALA A 107 0.12 8.39 -11.78
N LYS A 108 -0.55 8.43 -12.92
CA LYS A 108 -0.71 9.67 -13.70
C LYS A 108 -1.59 10.68 -12.98
N GLU A 109 -2.70 10.23 -12.43
CA GLU A 109 -3.66 11.09 -11.73
C GLU A 109 -3.00 11.83 -10.56
N PHE A 110 -2.17 11.15 -9.81
CA PHE A 110 -1.53 11.71 -8.61
C PHE A 110 -0.09 12.15 -8.85
N ASP A 111 0.36 12.13 -10.09
CA ASP A 111 1.70 12.56 -10.49
C ASP A 111 2.78 11.89 -9.65
N LEU A 112 2.71 10.59 -9.51
CA LEU A 112 3.70 9.80 -8.82
C LEU A 112 4.31 8.75 -9.73
N ARG A 113 5.53 8.33 -9.43
CA ARG A 113 6.27 7.36 -10.22
C ARG A 113 6.53 6.09 -9.40
N PHE A 114 6.02 4.96 -9.87
CA PHE A 114 6.37 3.68 -9.29
C PHE A 114 7.74 3.25 -9.81
N ILE A 115 8.66 3.02 -8.89
CA ILE A 115 10.06 2.74 -9.23
C ILE A 115 10.41 1.26 -9.16
N GLY A 116 9.51 0.42 -8.69
CA GLY A 116 9.73 -1.02 -8.59
C GLY A 116 8.77 -1.67 -7.64
N GLY A 117 9.08 -2.90 -7.28
CA GLY A 117 8.26 -3.66 -6.37
C GLY A 117 8.57 -5.14 -6.42
N ASP A 118 7.60 -5.94 -5.99
CA ASP A 118 7.73 -7.38 -5.92
C ASP A 118 6.45 -8.06 -6.41
N THR A 119 6.58 -9.23 -7.01
CA THR A 119 5.44 -10.02 -7.50
C THR A 119 5.52 -11.42 -6.91
N ASN A 120 4.42 -11.85 -6.33
CA ASN A 120 4.32 -13.13 -5.65
C ASN A 120 3.06 -13.87 -6.08
N GLU A 121 3.02 -15.18 -5.84
CA GLU A 121 1.84 -16.00 -6.08
C GLU A 121 1.22 -16.37 -4.73
N GLY A 122 -0.11 -16.34 -4.65
CA GLY A 122 -0.81 -16.68 -3.41
C GLY A 122 -2.26 -17.08 -3.66
N LYS A 123 -3.02 -17.22 -2.59
CA LYS A 123 -4.40 -17.70 -2.64
C LYS A 123 -5.40 -16.65 -3.08
N GLU A 124 -5.09 -15.38 -2.81
CA GLU A 124 -5.96 -14.28 -3.20
C GLU A 124 -5.12 -13.08 -3.58
N LEU A 125 -5.76 -12.12 -4.24
CA LEU A 125 -5.09 -10.88 -4.62
C LEU A 125 -4.78 -10.04 -3.38
N VAL A 126 -3.53 -9.60 -3.26
CA VAL A 126 -3.09 -8.65 -2.25
C VAL A 126 -2.28 -7.58 -2.96
N ILE A 127 -2.62 -6.33 -2.75
CA ILE A 127 -1.87 -5.19 -3.31
C ILE A 127 -1.34 -4.37 -2.15
N GLN A 128 -0.04 -4.25 -2.07
CA GLN A 128 0.62 -3.42 -1.08
C GLN A 128 1.29 -2.25 -1.78
N VAL A 129 0.93 -1.05 -1.38
CA VAL A 129 1.48 0.17 -1.96
C VAL A 129 2.29 0.89 -0.90
N SER A 130 3.52 1.24 -1.23
CA SER A 130 4.37 2.09 -0.40
C SER A 130 4.65 3.37 -1.15
N LEU A 131 4.40 4.51 -0.53
CA LEU A 131 4.67 5.82 -1.13
C LEU A 131 5.75 6.56 -0.35
N PHE A 132 6.48 7.39 -1.06
CA PHE A 132 7.59 8.17 -0.53
C PHE A 132 7.51 9.61 -1.03
N GLY A 133 7.77 10.55 -0.12
CA GLY A 133 7.82 11.96 -0.43
C GLY A 133 8.80 12.69 0.49
N SER A 134 8.86 13.99 0.35
CA SER A 134 9.73 14.80 1.21
C SER A 134 9.09 16.15 1.54
#